data_9a04494f0b530c9bbc12275093b6f6b2
#
_entry.id   9a04494f0b530c9bbc12275093b6f6b2
#
_cell.length_a   1.000
_cell.length_b   1.000
_cell.length_c   1.000
_cell.angle_alpha   90.00
_cell.angle_beta   90.00
_cell.angle_gamma   90.00
#
_symmetry.space_group_name_H-M   'P 1'
#
loop_
_entity.id
_entity.type
_entity.pdbx_description
1 polymer ?
#
loop_
_entity_poly.entity_id
_entity_poly.type
_entity_poly.pdbx_seq_one_letter_code
_entity_poly.pdbx_strand_id
1 'polypeptide(L)'
;MKITTFDPLITTAKADEAIKLFEELGFKKTHTPTTALETTDVTSTRMKDENGFHVDIAQWDSLPQDVTLIRMNVDNFDEAYDILIKHGFKNNRGDGTINTPSSKAATMISPSGLTISLIQHIKK
;
A
#
# COMPACT_ATOMS: atom_id res chain seq x y z
N MET A 1 9.61 13.25 10.29
CA MET A 1 8.31 12.59 9.99
C MET A 1 8.21 11.27 10.70
N LYS A 2 7.00 10.79 10.89
CA LYS A 2 6.78 9.48 11.51
C LYS A 2 6.09 8.55 10.51
N ILE A 3 6.51 7.29 10.52
CA ILE A 3 5.81 6.24 9.82
C ILE A 3 4.69 5.76 10.73
N THR A 4 3.46 5.79 10.24
CA THR A 4 2.28 5.43 11.02
C THR A 4 1.73 4.06 10.66
N THR A 5 2.07 3.56 9.47
CA THR A 5 1.74 2.19 9.03
C THR A 5 2.88 1.68 8.16
N PHE A 6 3.28 0.44 8.38
CA PHE A 6 4.33 -0.20 7.59
C PHE A 6 4.04 -1.68 7.51
N ASP A 7 3.60 -2.15 6.36
CA ASP A 7 3.24 -3.56 6.19
C ASP A 7 3.32 -3.99 4.72
N PRO A 8 3.39 -5.30 4.46
CA PRO A 8 3.34 -5.78 3.08
C PRO A 8 1.96 -5.54 2.48
N LEU A 9 1.96 -5.06 1.26
CA LEU A 9 0.76 -4.94 0.44
C LEU A 9 0.89 -5.92 -0.72
N ILE A 10 0.05 -6.93 -0.74
CA ILE A 10 0.04 -7.94 -1.78
C ILE A 10 -1.03 -7.56 -2.80
N THR A 11 -0.60 -7.31 -4.05
CA THR A 11 -1.52 -7.04 -5.15
C THR A 11 -1.65 -8.31 -5.98
N THR A 12 -2.87 -8.73 -6.23
CA THR A 12 -3.14 -10.02 -6.85
C THR A 12 -4.49 -10.00 -7.58
N ALA A 13 -4.59 -10.76 -8.65
CA ALA A 13 -5.87 -10.98 -9.31
C ALA A 13 -6.74 -12.01 -8.56
N LYS A 14 -6.21 -12.63 -7.50
CA LYS A 14 -6.89 -13.67 -6.74
C LYS A 14 -6.86 -13.38 -5.24
N ALA A 15 -7.37 -12.21 -4.87
CA ALA A 15 -7.36 -11.76 -3.48
C ALA A 15 -8.08 -12.74 -2.54
N ASP A 16 -9.18 -13.35 -2.97
CA ASP A 16 -9.90 -14.31 -2.13
C ASP A 16 -9.04 -15.49 -1.72
N GLU A 17 -8.21 -16.00 -2.63
CA GLU A 17 -7.29 -17.09 -2.31
C GLU A 17 -6.22 -16.67 -1.32
N ALA A 18 -5.66 -15.47 -1.51
CA ALA A 18 -4.66 -14.92 -0.59
C ALA A 18 -5.26 -14.69 0.80
N ILE A 19 -6.47 -14.16 0.87
CA ILE A 19 -7.16 -13.94 2.15
C ILE A 19 -7.36 -15.27 2.88
N LYS A 20 -7.81 -16.31 2.18
CA LYS A 20 -7.99 -17.63 2.79
C LYS A 20 -6.67 -18.19 3.32
N LEU A 21 -5.58 -18.00 2.58
CA LEU A 21 -4.26 -18.43 3.05
C LEU A 21 -3.92 -17.75 4.38
N PHE A 22 -4.06 -16.44 4.44
CA PHE A 22 -3.70 -15.70 5.65
C PHE A 22 -4.65 -16.00 6.81
N GLU A 23 -5.93 -16.28 6.53
CA GLU A 23 -6.84 -16.74 7.58
C GLU A 23 -6.38 -18.04 8.19
N GLU A 24 -5.90 -19.00 7.39
CA GLU A 24 -5.35 -20.24 7.90
C GLU A 24 -4.06 -20.03 8.69
N LEU A 25 -3.31 -18.98 8.36
CA LEU A 25 -2.08 -18.63 9.09
C LEU A 25 -2.36 -17.88 10.40
N GLY A 26 -3.61 -17.55 10.68
CA GLY A 26 -3.99 -16.90 11.93
C GLY A 26 -4.34 -15.43 11.83
N PHE A 27 -4.41 -14.90 10.62
CA PHE A 27 -4.83 -13.50 10.41
C PHE A 27 -6.35 -13.40 10.33
N LYS A 28 -6.87 -12.25 10.75
CA LYS A 28 -8.30 -11.93 10.65
C LYS A 28 -8.47 -10.58 9.99
N LYS A 29 -9.54 -10.43 9.23
CA LYS A 29 -9.90 -9.13 8.63
C LYS A 29 -10.18 -8.13 9.76
N THR A 30 -9.61 -6.93 9.64
CA THR A 30 -9.76 -5.92 10.68
C THR A 30 -10.97 -5.00 10.47
N HIS A 31 -11.32 -4.73 9.24
CA HIS A 31 -12.54 -3.99 8.89
C HIS A 31 -12.78 -4.05 7.38
N THR A 32 -13.81 -3.35 6.94
CA THR A 32 -14.25 -3.37 5.56
C THR A 32 -13.15 -2.97 4.58
N PRO A 33 -13.20 -3.51 3.35
CA PRO A 33 -12.25 -3.15 2.32
C PRO A 33 -12.20 -1.65 2.06
N THR A 34 -11.00 -1.15 1.80
CA THR A 34 -10.76 0.26 1.47
C THR A 34 -9.98 0.33 0.17
N THR A 35 -9.95 1.51 -0.45
CA THR A 35 -9.17 1.73 -1.66
C THR A 35 -7.69 1.79 -1.29
N ALA A 36 -6.91 0.81 -1.76
CA ALA A 36 -5.50 0.67 -1.37
C ALA A 36 -4.58 1.64 -2.10
N LEU A 37 -4.85 1.92 -3.36
CA LEU A 37 -3.95 2.67 -4.24
C LEU A 37 -4.55 3.98 -4.72
N GLU A 38 -5.52 4.51 -4.03
CA GLU A 38 -6.20 5.77 -4.40
C GLU A 38 -6.73 5.77 -5.84
N THR A 39 -6.87 4.60 -6.43
CA THR A 39 -7.54 4.43 -7.71
C THR A 39 -8.91 3.81 -7.47
N THR A 40 -9.83 4.06 -8.37
CA THR A 40 -11.22 3.62 -8.19
C THR A 40 -11.41 2.11 -8.25
N ASP A 41 -10.43 1.39 -8.80
CA ASP A 41 -10.64 -0.01 -9.15
C ASP A 41 -9.93 -1.00 -8.23
N VAL A 42 -9.14 -0.53 -7.29
CA VAL A 42 -8.36 -1.41 -6.41
C VAL A 42 -8.89 -1.33 -4.99
N THR A 43 -9.40 -2.45 -4.52
CA THR A 43 -9.93 -2.58 -3.17
C THR A 43 -9.01 -3.44 -2.34
N SER A 44 -8.64 -2.98 -1.15
CA SER A 44 -7.80 -3.76 -0.27
C SER A 44 -8.54 -4.25 0.96
N THR A 45 -8.08 -5.38 1.46
CA THR A 45 -8.53 -5.95 2.72
C THR A 45 -7.34 -5.94 3.68
N ARG A 46 -7.49 -5.31 4.82
CA ARG A 46 -6.46 -5.33 5.85
C ARG A 46 -6.70 -6.50 6.79
N MET A 47 -5.61 -7.20 7.11
CA MET A 47 -5.66 -8.33 8.04
C MET A 47 -4.62 -8.16 9.13
N LYS A 48 -4.90 -8.75 10.30
CA LYS A 48 -4.04 -8.65 11.47
C LYS A 48 -4.03 -9.97 12.21
N ASP A 49 -2.86 -10.40 12.67
CA ASP A 49 -2.76 -11.59 13.51
C ASP A 49 -2.80 -11.21 15.01
N GLU A 50 -2.74 -12.21 15.86
CA GLU A 50 -2.83 -11.99 17.33
C GLU A 50 -1.61 -11.26 17.91
N ASN A 51 -0.50 -11.24 17.19
CA ASN A 51 0.71 -10.54 17.62
C ASN A 51 0.79 -9.10 17.10
N GLY A 52 -0.20 -8.67 16.33
CA GLY A 52 -0.23 -7.32 15.80
C GLY A 52 0.42 -7.15 14.44
N PHE A 53 0.83 -8.22 13.78
CA PHE A 53 1.34 -8.13 12.42
C PHE A 53 0.20 -7.90 11.44
N HIS A 54 0.45 -7.06 10.46
CA HIS A 54 -0.54 -6.70 9.44
C HIS A 54 -0.11 -7.16 8.07
N VAL A 55 -1.09 -7.48 7.23
CA VAL A 55 -0.91 -7.62 5.79
C VAL A 55 -2.11 -6.99 5.10
N ASP A 56 -1.87 -6.28 4.00
CA ASP A 56 -2.93 -5.74 3.15
C ASP A 56 -2.96 -6.53 1.85
N ILE A 57 -4.14 -6.92 1.40
CA ILE A 57 -4.33 -7.69 0.17
C ILE A 57 -5.26 -6.90 -0.74
N ALA A 58 -4.78 -6.57 -1.94
CA ALA A 58 -5.51 -5.76 -2.89
C ALA A 58 -5.85 -6.57 -4.15
N GLN A 59 -7.11 -6.56 -4.53
CA GLN A 59 -7.57 -7.18 -5.77
C GLN A 59 -7.23 -6.28 -6.94
N TRP A 60 -6.52 -6.81 -7.92
CA TRP A 60 -6.18 -6.10 -9.14
C TRP A 60 -6.29 -7.07 -10.32
N ASP A 61 -7.44 -7.05 -10.98
CA ASP A 61 -7.83 -8.07 -11.96
C ASP A 61 -6.90 -8.22 -13.16
N SER A 62 -6.22 -7.15 -13.55
CA SER A 62 -5.37 -7.16 -14.75
C SER A 62 -3.92 -7.59 -14.51
N LEU A 63 -3.53 -7.91 -13.25
CA LEU A 63 -2.16 -8.32 -12.97
C LEU A 63 -1.88 -9.71 -13.54
N PRO A 64 -0.80 -9.87 -14.32
CA PRO A 64 -0.41 -11.20 -14.84
C PRO A 64 0.20 -12.09 -13.77
N GLN A 65 0.75 -11.51 -12.71
CA GLN A 65 1.27 -12.26 -11.58
C GLN A 65 1.23 -11.37 -10.33
N ASP A 66 1.23 -12.00 -9.17
CA ASP A 66 1.16 -11.28 -7.91
C ASP A 66 2.40 -10.42 -7.70
N VAL A 67 2.19 -9.22 -7.16
CA VAL A 67 3.25 -8.29 -6.83
C VAL A 67 3.09 -7.88 -5.37
N THR A 68 4.16 -8.01 -4.60
CA THR A 68 4.18 -7.57 -3.21
C THR A 68 4.98 -6.28 -3.11
N LEU A 69 4.39 -5.28 -2.50
CA LEU A 69 5.07 -4.02 -2.23
C LEU A 69 4.89 -3.64 -0.76
N ILE A 70 5.57 -2.59 -0.34
CA ILE A 70 5.49 -2.11 1.02
C ILE A 70 4.47 -0.98 1.08
N ARG A 71 3.48 -1.10 1.96
CA ARG A 71 2.59 0.01 2.27
C ARG A 71 3.21 0.82 3.41
N MET A 72 3.41 2.11 3.18
CA MET A 72 4.00 2.99 4.16
C MET A 72 3.18 4.26 4.28
N ASN A 73 2.47 4.39 5.39
CA ASN A 73 1.75 5.61 5.70
C ASN A 73 2.64 6.48 6.57
N VAL A 74 2.65 7.78 6.31
CA VAL A 74 3.49 8.75 7.01
C VAL A 74 2.66 9.97 7.42
N ASP A 75 3.19 10.74 8.35
CA ASP A 75 2.56 11.98 8.79
C ASP A 75 3.06 13.21 8.02
N ASN A 76 4.08 13.05 7.17
CA ASN A 76 4.59 14.13 6.32
C ASN A 76 5.02 13.54 4.97
N PHE A 77 4.10 13.59 4.01
CA PHE A 77 4.31 13.02 2.68
C PHE A 77 5.50 13.65 1.96
N ASP A 78 5.57 14.99 1.96
CA ASP A 78 6.60 15.69 1.21
C ASP A 78 8.01 15.35 1.70
N GLU A 79 8.19 15.24 3.01
CA GLU A 79 9.48 14.85 3.58
C GLU A 79 9.85 13.42 3.17
N ALA A 80 8.92 12.48 3.29
CA ALA A 80 9.17 11.10 2.89
C ALA A 80 9.42 10.99 1.38
N TYR A 81 8.66 11.71 0.58
CA TYR A 81 8.83 11.73 -0.88
C TYR A 81 10.25 12.20 -1.24
N ASP A 82 10.70 13.29 -0.65
CA ASP A 82 12.04 13.84 -0.91
C ASP A 82 13.15 12.85 -0.52
N ILE A 83 13.00 12.15 0.60
CA ILE A 83 13.95 11.13 1.02
C ILE A 83 14.03 10.02 -0.04
N LEU A 84 12.89 9.55 -0.53
CA LEU A 84 12.87 8.50 -1.53
C LEU A 84 13.48 8.96 -2.86
N ILE A 85 13.18 10.17 -3.30
CA ILE A 85 13.79 10.74 -4.51
C ILE A 85 15.31 10.82 -4.36
N LYS A 86 15.79 11.26 -3.20
CA LYS A 86 17.22 11.34 -2.92
C LYS A 86 17.92 9.98 -3.03
N HIS A 87 17.22 8.90 -2.72
CA HIS A 87 17.74 7.54 -2.83
C HIS A 87 17.48 6.88 -4.18
N GLY A 88 17.07 7.64 -5.17
CA GLY A 88 16.93 7.15 -6.55
C GLY A 88 15.54 6.62 -6.89
N PHE A 89 14.60 6.66 -5.99
CA PHE A 89 13.22 6.25 -6.29
C PHE A 89 12.57 7.22 -7.26
N LYS A 90 11.69 6.71 -8.10
CA LYS A 90 10.88 7.51 -9.01
C LYS A 90 9.41 7.27 -8.72
N ASN A 91 8.61 8.33 -8.88
CA ASN A 91 7.18 8.20 -8.83
C ASN A 91 6.71 7.45 -10.09
N ASN A 92 5.94 6.39 -9.91
CA ASN A 92 5.44 5.57 -11.02
C ASN A 92 4.63 6.39 -12.05
N ARG A 93 4.07 7.51 -11.65
CA ARG A 93 3.27 8.40 -12.50
C ARG A 93 4.03 9.65 -12.93
N GLY A 94 5.36 9.63 -12.89
CA GLY A 94 6.17 10.81 -13.16
C GLY A 94 6.00 11.85 -12.07
N ASP A 95 5.43 13.00 -12.37
CA ASP A 95 5.17 14.04 -11.36
C ASP A 95 3.77 13.93 -10.74
N GLY A 96 3.02 12.89 -11.13
CA GLY A 96 1.63 12.76 -10.76
C GLY A 96 1.42 12.14 -9.39
N THR A 97 1.45 12.94 -8.35
CA THR A 97 1.00 12.51 -7.02
C THR A 97 -0.52 12.51 -7.00
N ILE A 98 -1.11 11.45 -6.47
CA ILE A 98 -2.55 11.38 -6.32
C ILE A 98 -2.94 12.18 -5.08
N ASN A 99 -3.70 13.25 -5.29
CA ASN A 99 -4.19 14.11 -4.22
C ASN A 99 -5.70 14.00 -4.15
N THR A 100 -6.21 13.63 -2.99
CA THR A 100 -7.64 13.66 -2.69
C THR A 100 -7.86 14.59 -1.52
N PRO A 101 -9.12 14.96 -1.20
CA PRO A 101 -9.36 15.78 0.00
C PRO A 101 -8.86 15.17 1.30
N SER A 102 -8.67 13.84 1.35
CA SER A 102 -8.30 13.13 2.57
C SER A 102 -6.93 12.46 2.50
N SER A 103 -6.23 12.52 1.36
CA SER A 103 -4.93 11.84 1.28
C SER A 103 -4.04 12.37 0.16
N LYS A 104 -2.75 12.12 0.31
CA LYS A 104 -1.73 12.22 -0.74
C LYS A 104 -1.12 10.85 -0.91
N ALA A 105 -0.94 10.39 -2.13
CA ALA A 105 -0.41 9.06 -2.40
C ALA A 105 0.48 9.03 -3.64
N ALA A 106 1.50 8.20 -3.60
CA ALA A 106 2.35 7.93 -4.75
C ALA A 106 2.91 6.52 -4.63
N THR A 107 3.06 5.85 -5.77
CA THR A 107 3.77 4.57 -5.83
C THR A 107 5.20 4.86 -6.28
N MET A 108 6.15 4.60 -5.40
CA MET A 108 7.56 4.92 -5.58
C MET A 108 8.35 3.66 -5.89
N ILE A 109 9.18 3.70 -6.92
CA ILE A 109 9.93 2.53 -7.38
C ILE A 109 11.41 2.86 -7.42
N SER A 110 12.23 2.04 -6.77
CA SER A 110 13.69 2.19 -6.79
C SER A 110 14.28 1.70 -8.11
N PRO A 111 15.55 2.03 -8.40
CA PRO A 111 16.21 1.54 -9.62
C PRO A 111 16.25 0.01 -9.73
N SER A 112 16.22 -0.70 -8.60
CA SER A 112 16.24 -2.16 -8.57
C SER A 112 14.85 -2.79 -8.48
N GLY A 113 13.79 -1.97 -8.42
CA GLY A 113 12.42 -2.48 -8.41
C GLY A 113 11.73 -2.52 -7.05
N LEU A 114 12.40 -2.09 -5.98
CA LEU A 114 11.72 -1.99 -4.67
C LEU A 114 10.59 -0.96 -4.76
N THR A 115 9.39 -1.40 -4.46
CA THR A 115 8.19 -0.57 -4.64
C THR A 115 7.55 -0.25 -3.29
N ILE A 116 7.28 1.03 -3.07
CA ILE A 116 6.66 1.52 -1.84
C ILE A 116 5.40 2.29 -2.21
N SER A 117 4.27 1.90 -1.63
CA SER A 117 3.04 2.67 -1.70
C SER A 117 3.07 3.69 -0.56
N LEU A 118 3.42 4.94 -0.90
CA LEU A 118 3.57 6.03 0.06
C LEU A 118 2.27 6.80 0.17
N ILE A 119 1.75 6.92 1.39
CA ILE A 119 0.46 7.56 1.63
C ILE A 119 0.54 8.44 2.88
N GLN A 120 -0.09 9.61 2.80
CA GLN A 120 -0.40 10.43 3.97
C GLN A 120 -1.90 10.66 4.00
N HIS A 121 -2.56 10.25 5.07
CA HIS A 121 -3.96 10.58 5.30
C HIS A 121 -4.04 11.96 5.93
N ILE A 122 -4.84 12.83 5.33
CA ILE A 122 -5.00 14.21 5.79
C ILE A 122 -6.28 14.27 6.60
N LYS A 123 -6.15 14.52 7.89
CA LYS A 123 -7.31 14.71 8.77
C LYS A 123 -7.85 16.11 8.60
N LYS A 124 -9.17 16.20 8.52
CA LYS A 124 -9.86 17.48 8.48
C LYS A 124 -10.62 17.71 9.76
#